data_fe9a0ab0c555708696a187e89816c158
#
_entry.id   fe9a0ab0c555708696a187e89816c158
#
_cell.length_a   1.000
_cell.length_b   1.000
_cell.length_c   1.000
_cell.angle_alpha   90.00
_cell.angle_beta   90.00
_cell.angle_gamma   90.00
#
_symmetry.space_group_name_H-M   'P 1'
#
loop_
_entity.id
_entity.type
_entity.pdbx_description
1 polymer ?
#
loop_
_entity_poly.entity_id
_entity_poly.type
_entity_poly.pdbx_seq_one_letter_code
_entity_poly.pdbx_strand_id
1 'polypeptide(L)'
;RRISKKNAFHTGGDILILQRQEVKEDKLFMAYDYISRGKAKENGYTNTRVFKMFGVSSTGYYNYVSRREDRDGKQAAREMDESHVIQCFKKIITTLGFVPGKRTFRRHMFRRFNYNISVSRASAIMKKMQITAQLPKKDAYKGQATHHHECMAKPNLVNRNFKLGVRQVILTDITYVHYGYSRTPAYMCAFKDAYTTEILGHYVSSRMDVSLVQKAFNNMIENHKDEFPKNLEVYCHSDQGSQYLSTSFKQLLNENDFIQSMSRRGNSQDNAPMESFFGRMKTEVIDIIARCGDIATVRRLIDGYINMHNNERYQDNLAALSPSEFYTYKVTGQYPLDSYYGVKASELMPLEKIIKAKLEMQEKKKELRKERQKINEQQSRLLRNAGEIIMRDMKKMEDENRKWVKQQELVENKLKKISEIIEKISKALKFYYHEATAEVKKLLKDPLNWKNYTELDYYKDLDALY
;
A
#
# COMPACT_ATOMS: atom_id res chain seq x y z
N ARG A 1 11.78 -23.87 19.44
CA ARG A 1 10.67 -24.13 18.49
C ARG A 1 9.36 -24.10 19.29
N ARG A 2 8.57 -23.04 19.15
CA ARG A 2 7.21 -22.98 19.71
C ARG A 2 6.27 -23.54 18.66
N ILE A 3 5.72 -24.73 18.90
CA ILE A 3 4.60 -25.31 18.17
C ILE A 3 3.37 -24.52 18.59
N SER A 4 2.70 -23.89 17.64
CA SER A 4 1.45 -23.15 17.89
C SER A 4 0.35 -24.16 18.26
N LYS A 5 -0.22 -23.99 19.45
CA LYS A 5 -1.47 -24.67 19.85
C LYS A 5 -2.62 -24.19 18.97
N LYS A 6 -2.88 -24.86 17.88
CA LYS A 6 -4.16 -24.81 17.17
C LYS A 6 -4.46 -26.20 16.61
N ASN A 7 -5.58 -26.71 17.05
CA ASN A 7 -6.29 -27.94 16.70
C ASN A 7 -6.16 -29.06 17.74
N ALA A 8 -6.86 -28.87 18.84
CA ALA A 8 -7.31 -29.96 19.68
C ALA A 8 -8.62 -30.52 19.11
N PHE A 9 -8.53 -31.53 18.27
CA PHE A 9 -9.53 -32.57 17.98
C PHE A 9 -8.92 -33.55 16.97
N HIS A 10 -7.89 -34.29 17.43
CA HIS A 10 -7.49 -35.52 16.77
C HIS A 10 -7.66 -36.66 17.75
N THR A 11 -8.32 -37.69 17.31
CA THR A 11 -8.52 -38.93 18.10
C THR A 11 -7.16 -39.56 18.43
N GLY A 12 -7.03 -40.19 19.58
CA GLY A 12 -5.76 -40.71 20.11
C GLY A 12 -4.95 -41.63 19.15
N GLY A 13 -5.57 -42.13 18.07
CA GLY A 13 -4.93 -42.88 16.99
C GLY A 13 -4.03 -42.04 16.11
N ASP A 14 -4.43 -40.81 15.79
CA ASP A 14 -3.65 -39.92 14.89
C ASP A 14 -2.40 -39.39 15.56
N ILE A 15 -2.43 -39.16 16.86
CA ILE A 15 -1.24 -38.72 17.64
C ILE A 15 -0.16 -39.80 17.67
N LEU A 16 -0.54 -41.07 17.79
CA LEU A 16 0.36 -42.21 17.78
C LEU A 16 1.02 -42.44 16.40
N ILE A 17 0.28 -42.18 15.32
CA ILE A 17 0.80 -42.26 13.94
C ILE A 17 1.80 -41.13 13.68
N LEU A 18 1.51 -39.90 14.09
CA LEU A 18 2.40 -38.74 13.96
C LEU A 18 3.68 -38.92 14.78
N GLN A 19 3.57 -39.42 16.03
CA GLN A 19 4.76 -39.70 16.85
C GLN A 19 5.60 -40.86 16.27
N ARG A 20 4.98 -41.89 15.66
CA ARG A 20 5.72 -42.95 14.97
C ARG A 20 6.39 -42.45 13.69
N GLN A 21 5.80 -41.52 12.97
CA GLN A 21 6.41 -40.91 11.78
C GLN A 21 7.59 -40.00 12.17
N GLU A 22 7.45 -39.15 13.19
CA GLU A 22 8.53 -38.29 13.68
C GLU A 22 9.75 -39.14 14.17
N VAL A 23 9.52 -40.19 14.93
CA VAL A 23 10.59 -41.08 15.40
C VAL A 23 11.25 -41.83 14.24
N LYS A 24 10.50 -42.15 13.17
CA LYS A 24 11.04 -42.81 11.98
C LYS A 24 11.88 -41.83 11.12
N GLU A 25 11.42 -40.60 10.98
CA GLU A 25 12.15 -39.54 10.28
C GLU A 25 13.43 -39.14 11.01
N ASP A 26 13.39 -39.06 12.34
CA ASP A 26 14.58 -38.79 13.16
C ASP A 26 15.64 -39.89 13.03
N LYS A 27 15.22 -41.16 13.05
CA LYS A 27 16.18 -42.31 12.88
C LYS A 27 16.80 -42.32 11.47
N LEU A 28 16.00 -42.05 10.44
CA LEU A 28 16.47 -41.92 9.06
C LEU A 28 17.51 -40.79 8.92
N PHE A 29 17.16 -39.63 9.48
CA PHE A 29 18.04 -38.47 9.46
C PHE A 29 19.35 -38.72 10.20
N MET A 30 19.29 -39.31 11.37
CA MET A 30 20.50 -39.66 12.17
C MET A 30 21.41 -40.65 11.43
N ALA A 31 20.86 -41.69 10.80
CA ALA A 31 21.64 -42.65 10.04
C ALA A 31 22.35 -42.02 8.83
N TYR A 32 21.60 -41.20 8.08
CA TYR A 32 22.13 -40.53 6.89
C TYR A 32 23.17 -39.46 7.24
N ASP A 33 22.97 -38.70 8.31
CA ASP A 33 23.91 -37.69 8.79
C ASP A 33 25.20 -38.37 9.33
N TYR A 34 25.07 -39.47 10.05
CA TYR A 34 26.21 -40.26 10.56
C TYR A 34 27.12 -40.78 9.43
N ILE A 35 26.51 -41.29 8.35
CA ILE A 35 27.28 -41.75 7.19
C ILE A 35 27.87 -40.56 6.39
N SER A 36 27.10 -39.53 6.18
CA SER A 36 27.51 -38.35 5.35
C SER A 36 28.64 -37.56 5.98
N ARG A 37 28.80 -37.58 7.33
CA ARG A 37 29.92 -36.97 8.05
C ARG A 37 31.14 -37.85 8.12
N GLY A 38 31.15 -39.00 7.46
CA GLY A 38 32.28 -39.91 7.48
C GLY A 38 32.44 -40.74 8.77
N LYS A 39 31.58 -40.51 9.78
CA LYS A 39 31.68 -41.17 11.10
C LYS A 39 31.55 -42.68 11.04
N ALA A 40 30.82 -43.20 10.05
CA ALA A 40 30.72 -44.64 9.81
C ALA A 40 32.12 -45.22 9.48
N LYS A 41 32.86 -44.59 8.59
CA LYS A 41 34.19 -45.00 8.15
C LYS A 41 35.24 -44.83 9.28
N GLU A 42 35.18 -43.72 10.03
CA GLU A 42 36.01 -43.48 11.18
C GLU A 42 35.88 -44.56 12.26
N ASN A 43 34.69 -45.10 12.46
CA ASN A 43 34.40 -46.17 13.41
C ASN A 43 34.48 -47.59 12.81
N GLY A 44 35.06 -47.75 11.63
CA GLY A 44 35.27 -49.05 10.99
C GLY A 44 34.05 -49.74 10.44
N TYR A 45 32.94 -48.99 10.23
CA TYR A 45 31.71 -49.52 9.66
C TYR A 45 31.59 -49.21 8.16
N THR A 46 31.18 -50.23 7.39
CA THR A 46 30.76 -49.98 6.00
C THR A 46 29.37 -49.35 5.96
N ASN A 47 29.12 -48.51 4.96
CA ASN A 47 27.80 -47.89 4.77
C ASN A 47 26.67 -48.93 4.73
N THR A 48 26.93 -50.08 4.06
CA THR A 48 25.97 -51.19 3.99
C THR A 48 25.62 -51.75 5.35
N ARG A 49 26.58 -51.85 6.27
CA ARG A 49 26.35 -52.29 7.64
C ARG A 49 25.51 -51.31 8.44
N VAL A 50 25.76 -49.99 8.25
CA VAL A 50 24.96 -48.96 8.88
C VAL A 50 23.53 -48.96 8.34
N PHE A 51 23.33 -49.14 7.03
CA PHE A 51 22.00 -49.23 6.44
C PHE A 51 21.21 -50.38 7.06
N LYS A 52 21.81 -51.54 7.23
CA LYS A 52 21.18 -52.69 7.88
C LYS A 52 20.88 -52.45 9.36
N MET A 53 21.80 -51.83 10.11
CA MET A 53 21.60 -51.55 11.55
C MET A 53 20.43 -50.58 11.81
N PHE A 54 20.26 -49.60 10.98
CA PHE A 54 19.20 -48.59 11.13
C PHE A 54 17.93 -48.93 10.34
N GLY A 55 17.95 -50.00 9.54
CA GLY A 55 16.82 -50.41 8.72
C GLY A 55 16.49 -49.40 7.60
N VAL A 56 17.47 -48.71 7.06
CA VAL A 56 17.34 -47.68 6.02
C VAL A 56 17.82 -48.16 4.66
N SER A 57 17.24 -47.69 3.57
CA SER A 57 17.64 -48.10 2.24
C SER A 57 18.85 -47.31 1.72
N SER A 58 19.76 -48.01 1.01
CA SER A 58 20.89 -47.36 0.32
C SER A 58 20.43 -46.32 -0.71
N THR A 59 19.42 -46.64 -1.49
CA THR A 59 18.83 -45.71 -2.48
C THR A 59 18.30 -44.44 -1.81
N GLY A 60 17.64 -44.58 -0.65
CA GLY A 60 17.20 -43.43 0.14
C GLY A 60 18.35 -42.53 0.60
N TYR A 61 19.47 -43.14 0.97
CA TYR A 61 20.70 -42.39 1.35
C TYR A 61 21.28 -41.58 0.17
N TYR A 62 21.50 -42.20 -0.96
CA TYR A 62 22.06 -41.51 -2.12
C TYR A 62 21.13 -40.39 -2.63
N ASN A 63 19.82 -40.62 -2.62
CA ASN A 63 18.83 -39.57 -2.91
C ASN A 63 18.86 -38.42 -1.85
N TYR A 64 19.14 -38.75 -0.59
CA TYR A 64 19.30 -37.75 0.47
C TYR A 64 20.54 -36.90 0.24
N VAL A 65 21.68 -37.51 -0.06
CA VAL A 65 22.95 -36.81 -0.34
C VAL A 65 22.80 -35.87 -1.55
N SER A 66 22.30 -36.37 -2.67
CA SER A 66 22.07 -35.56 -3.87
C SER A 66 21.13 -34.39 -3.61
N ARG A 67 20.02 -34.61 -2.88
CA ARG A 67 19.10 -33.53 -2.48
C ARG A 67 19.69 -32.58 -1.44
N ARG A 68 20.72 -32.98 -0.69
CA ARG A 68 21.40 -32.15 0.28
C ARG A 68 22.28 -31.12 -0.41
N GLU A 69 23.11 -31.54 -1.37
CA GLU A 69 23.92 -30.64 -2.18
C GLU A 69 23.07 -29.59 -2.89
N ASP A 70 21.98 -30.03 -3.51
CA ASP A 70 20.99 -29.13 -4.12
C ASP A 70 20.33 -28.16 -3.13
N ARG A 71 20.06 -28.61 -1.91
CA ARG A 71 19.46 -27.75 -0.86
C ARG A 71 20.47 -26.75 -0.31
N ASP A 72 21.68 -27.20 -0.04
CA ASP A 72 22.77 -26.35 0.49
C ASP A 72 23.14 -25.27 -0.54
N GLY A 73 23.24 -25.61 -1.82
CA GLY A 73 23.43 -24.65 -2.91
C GLY A 73 22.27 -23.65 -3.03
N LYS A 74 21.02 -24.12 -2.95
CA LYS A 74 19.85 -23.26 -2.96
C LYS A 74 19.74 -22.39 -1.72
N GLN A 75 20.18 -22.88 -0.57
CA GLN A 75 20.19 -22.11 0.67
C GLN A 75 21.27 -21.03 0.63
N ALA A 76 22.49 -21.35 0.21
CA ALA A 76 23.57 -20.38 0.03
C ALA A 76 23.16 -19.26 -0.95
N ALA A 77 22.55 -19.63 -2.08
CA ALA A 77 22.02 -18.66 -3.05
C ALA A 77 20.94 -17.74 -2.45
N ARG A 78 20.05 -18.29 -1.60
CA ARG A 78 19.02 -17.50 -0.89
C ARG A 78 19.63 -16.54 0.14
N GLU A 79 20.65 -16.96 0.84
CA GLU A 79 21.35 -16.13 1.83
C GLU A 79 22.13 -14.98 1.16
N MET A 80 22.78 -15.26 0.03
CA MET A 80 23.44 -14.23 -0.78
C MET A 80 22.44 -13.23 -1.33
N ASP A 81 21.33 -13.71 -1.89
CA ASP A 81 20.26 -12.87 -2.41
C ASP A 81 19.59 -12.04 -1.30
N GLU A 82 19.38 -12.61 -0.13
CA GLU A 82 18.85 -11.88 1.02
C GLU A 82 19.81 -10.80 1.51
N SER A 83 21.10 -11.11 1.58
CA SER A 83 22.14 -10.15 1.97
C SER A 83 22.20 -8.97 0.99
N HIS A 84 22.07 -9.24 -0.30
CA HIS A 84 21.97 -8.20 -1.34
C HIS A 84 20.75 -7.29 -1.11
N VAL A 85 19.58 -7.87 -0.87
CA VAL A 85 18.34 -7.09 -0.62
C VAL A 85 18.48 -6.24 0.65
N ILE A 86 19.10 -6.77 1.72
CA ILE A 86 19.36 -6.00 2.94
C ILE A 86 20.27 -4.78 2.66
N GLN A 87 21.33 -4.96 1.87
CA GLN A 87 22.19 -3.84 1.47
C GLN A 87 21.44 -2.78 0.67
N CYS A 88 20.59 -3.20 -0.28
CA CYS A 88 19.75 -2.29 -1.03
C CYS A 88 18.78 -1.53 -0.10
N PHE A 89 18.17 -2.20 0.89
CA PHE A 89 17.30 -1.55 1.87
C PHE A 89 18.04 -0.50 2.69
N LYS A 90 19.27 -0.79 3.14
CA LYS A 90 20.11 0.20 3.83
C LYS A 90 20.38 1.43 2.97
N LYS A 91 20.72 1.24 1.69
CA LYS A 91 20.94 2.35 0.75
C LYS A 91 19.67 3.19 0.56
N ILE A 92 18.49 2.55 0.44
CA ILE A 92 17.20 3.27 0.33
C ILE A 92 16.94 4.12 1.57
N ILE A 93 17.13 3.56 2.77
CA ILE A 93 16.93 4.28 4.03
C ILE A 93 17.88 5.48 4.12
N THR A 94 19.16 5.29 3.79
CA THR A 94 20.17 6.37 3.81
C THR A 94 19.78 7.50 2.86
N THR A 95 19.30 7.16 1.65
CA THR A 95 18.90 8.17 0.67
C THR A 95 17.63 8.93 1.06
N LEU A 96 16.64 8.22 1.62
CA LEU A 96 15.37 8.83 2.01
C LEU A 96 15.45 9.57 3.36
N GLY A 97 16.42 9.22 4.21
CA GLY A 97 16.55 9.74 5.57
C GLY A 97 15.55 9.19 6.58
N PHE A 98 14.66 8.28 6.17
CA PHE A 98 13.66 7.63 7.04
C PHE A 98 13.38 6.19 6.58
N VAL A 99 12.71 5.40 7.43
CA VAL A 99 12.34 4.01 7.11
C VAL A 99 10.99 4.00 6.38
N PRO A 100 10.96 3.73 5.07
CA PRO A 100 9.72 3.69 4.30
C PRO A 100 8.91 2.42 4.57
N GLY A 101 7.62 2.45 4.23
CA GLY A 101 6.75 1.27 4.32
C GLY A 101 7.12 0.18 3.30
N LYS A 102 6.73 -1.06 3.58
CA LYS A 102 7.04 -2.25 2.74
C LYS A 102 6.70 -2.10 1.25
N ARG A 103 5.61 -1.38 0.91
CA ARG A 103 5.23 -1.13 -0.50
C ARG A 103 6.18 -0.14 -1.15
N THR A 104 6.57 0.90 -0.43
CA THR A 104 7.54 1.90 -0.89
C THR A 104 8.92 1.26 -1.07
N PHE A 105 9.38 0.42 -0.14
CA PHE A 105 10.62 -0.35 -0.31
C PHE A 105 10.63 -1.14 -1.61
N ARG A 106 9.56 -1.92 -1.86
CA ARG A 106 9.44 -2.71 -3.09
C ARG A 106 9.62 -1.86 -4.35
N ARG A 107 9.00 -0.66 -4.38
CA ARG A 107 9.11 0.23 -5.54
C ARG A 107 10.50 0.80 -5.71
N HIS A 108 11.13 1.23 -4.63
CA HIS A 108 12.53 1.67 -4.70
C HIS A 108 13.49 0.56 -5.09
N MET A 109 13.27 -0.67 -4.63
CA MET A 109 14.03 -1.84 -5.08
C MET A 109 13.96 -2.00 -6.61
N PHE A 110 12.77 -1.90 -7.16
CA PHE A 110 12.59 -1.97 -8.61
C PHE A 110 13.21 -0.76 -9.33
N ARG A 111 12.83 0.46 -8.93
CA ARG A 111 13.23 1.70 -9.64
C ARG A 111 14.72 2.00 -9.58
N ARG A 112 15.39 1.70 -8.47
CA ARG A 112 16.81 2.03 -8.26
C ARG A 112 17.76 0.88 -8.55
N PHE A 113 17.32 -0.35 -8.36
CA PHE A 113 18.19 -1.53 -8.47
C PHE A 113 17.70 -2.52 -9.53
N ASN A 114 16.62 -2.22 -10.24
CA ASN A 114 15.95 -3.14 -11.17
C ASN A 114 15.71 -4.54 -10.56
N TYR A 115 15.38 -4.58 -9.27
CA TYR A 115 15.24 -5.79 -8.49
C TYR A 115 13.82 -5.93 -7.94
N ASN A 116 13.09 -6.92 -8.44
CA ASN A 116 11.69 -7.12 -8.09
C ASN A 116 11.55 -8.04 -6.88
N ILE A 117 10.89 -7.56 -5.82
CA ILE A 117 10.55 -8.35 -4.62
C ILE A 117 9.05 -8.28 -4.35
N SER A 118 8.50 -9.31 -3.71
CA SER A 118 7.12 -9.29 -3.23
C SER A 118 6.98 -8.41 -1.98
N VAL A 119 5.76 -7.89 -1.74
CA VAL A 119 5.46 -7.15 -0.49
C VAL A 119 5.67 -8.01 0.75
N SER A 120 5.37 -9.32 0.65
CA SER A 120 5.57 -10.28 1.73
C SER A 120 7.06 -10.45 2.05
N ARG A 121 7.91 -10.55 1.01
CA ARG A 121 9.36 -10.63 1.18
C ARG A 121 9.93 -9.34 1.75
N ALA A 122 9.50 -8.18 1.27
CA ALA A 122 9.89 -6.89 1.85
C ALA A 122 9.54 -6.82 3.36
N SER A 123 8.33 -7.27 3.72
CA SER A 123 7.89 -7.31 5.12
C SER A 123 8.74 -8.27 5.97
N ALA A 124 9.11 -9.43 5.44
CA ALA A 124 9.95 -10.41 6.14
C ALA A 124 11.36 -9.86 6.39
N ILE A 125 11.95 -9.20 5.40
CA ILE A 125 13.29 -8.59 5.51
C ILE A 125 13.28 -7.42 6.50
N MET A 126 12.27 -6.54 6.45
CA MET A 126 12.10 -5.46 7.44
C MET A 126 12.05 -6.03 8.87
N LYS A 127 11.28 -7.12 9.07
CA LYS A 127 11.19 -7.80 10.36
C LYS A 127 12.55 -8.38 10.79
N LYS A 128 13.30 -8.98 9.87
CA LYS A 128 14.65 -9.52 10.14
C LYS A 128 15.64 -8.41 10.50
N MET A 129 15.54 -7.27 9.83
CA MET A 129 16.36 -6.08 10.12
C MET A 129 15.91 -5.35 11.39
N GLN A 130 14.81 -5.76 12.04
CA GLN A 130 14.19 -5.10 13.19
C GLN A 130 13.81 -3.64 12.92
N ILE A 131 13.48 -3.31 11.68
CA ILE A 131 13.05 -1.97 11.28
C ILE A 131 11.54 -1.93 11.05
N THR A 132 10.93 -0.82 11.47
CA THR A 132 9.50 -0.59 11.30
C THR A 132 9.28 0.80 10.73
N ALA A 133 8.43 0.90 9.71
CA ALA A 133 8.01 2.20 9.19
C ALA A 133 7.22 2.94 10.27
N GLN A 134 7.53 4.22 10.45
CA GLN A 134 6.78 5.07 11.35
C GLN A 134 5.38 5.30 10.77
N LEU A 135 4.37 5.13 11.62
CA LEU A 135 2.99 5.43 11.26
C LEU A 135 2.58 6.76 11.86
N PRO A 136 1.78 7.58 11.15
CA PRO A 136 1.22 8.80 11.69
C PRO A 136 0.46 8.49 13.00
N LYS A 137 0.80 9.19 14.07
CA LYS A 137 0.04 9.14 15.32
C LYS A 137 -1.30 9.82 15.08
N LYS A 138 -2.39 9.23 15.57
CA LYS A 138 -3.69 9.92 15.58
C LYS A 138 -3.58 11.09 16.55
N ASP A 139 -3.63 12.31 16.04
CA ASP A 139 -3.70 13.49 16.89
C ASP A 139 -5.01 13.47 17.67
N ALA A 140 -4.92 13.44 19.00
CA ALA A 140 -6.05 13.49 19.90
C ALA A 140 -6.64 14.92 20.03
N TYR A 141 -6.06 15.91 19.36
CA TYR A 141 -6.41 17.30 19.51
C TYR A 141 -7.48 17.74 18.51
N LYS A 142 -8.74 17.73 18.96
CA LYS A 142 -9.83 18.47 18.30
C LYS A 142 -9.90 19.87 18.93
N GLY A 143 -9.22 20.83 18.30
CA GLY A 143 -9.31 22.24 18.70
C GLY A 143 -10.76 22.74 18.55
N GLN A 144 -11.28 23.41 19.56
CA GLN A 144 -12.55 24.14 19.49
C GLN A 144 -12.34 25.41 18.66
N ALA A 145 -13.00 25.50 17.52
CA ALA A 145 -13.01 26.70 16.70
C ALA A 145 -13.97 27.74 17.28
N THR A 146 -13.52 28.98 17.41
CA THR A 146 -14.30 30.11 17.93
C THR A 146 -15.34 30.64 16.91
N HIS A 147 -16.46 31.11 17.44
CA HIS A 147 -17.72 31.42 16.70
C HIS A 147 -17.70 32.60 15.68
N HIS A 148 -16.59 33.35 15.54
CA HIS A 148 -16.60 34.67 14.86
C HIS A 148 -16.46 34.67 13.32
N HIS A 149 -16.31 33.53 12.65
CA HIS A 149 -15.94 33.50 11.21
C HIS A 149 -17.01 32.98 10.24
N GLU A 150 -18.23 32.72 10.69
CA GLU A 150 -19.27 32.07 9.84
C GLU A 150 -19.76 32.92 8.66
N CYS A 151 -19.79 34.27 8.83
CA CYS A 151 -20.33 35.18 7.80
C CYS A 151 -19.42 35.40 6.59
N MET A 152 -18.14 35.00 6.65
CA MET A 152 -17.17 35.24 5.57
C MET A 152 -16.72 34.00 4.82
N ALA A 153 -17.10 32.81 5.27
CA ALA A 153 -16.71 31.56 4.66
C ALA A 153 -17.39 31.36 3.29
N LYS A 154 -16.61 30.89 2.33
CA LYS A 154 -17.12 30.48 1.00
C LYS A 154 -17.74 29.08 1.07
N PRO A 155 -18.68 28.73 0.18
CA PRO A 155 -19.25 27.40 0.14
C PRO A 155 -18.21 26.33 -0.24
N ASN A 156 -18.49 25.09 0.16
CA ASN A 156 -17.69 23.94 -0.29
C ASN A 156 -18.12 23.53 -1.72
N LEU A 157 -17.43 24.09 -2.72
CA LEU A 157 -17.69 23.81 -4.13
C LEU A 157 -17.08 22.49 -4.60
N VAL A 158 -15.96 22.09 -4.00
CA VAL A 158 -15.25 20.84 -4.34
C VAL A 158 -16.01 19.60 -3.88
N ASN A 159 -16.70 19.68 -2.73
CA ASN A 159 -17.51 18.61 -2.14
C ASN A 159 -16.83 17.22 -2.17
N ARG A 160 -15.52 17.19 -1.84
CA ARG A 160 -14.65 16.00 -1.86
C ARG A 160 -14.43 15.36 -3.24
N ASN A 161 -14.82 16.02 -4.32
CA ASN A 161 -14.51 15.56 -5.66
C ASN A 161 -13.05 15.93 -6.03
N PHE A 162 -12.10 15.22 -5.47
CA PHE A 162 -10.68 15.42 -5.67
C PHE A 162 -10.16 14.88 -7.03
N LYS A 163 -11.04 14.38 -7.88
CA LYS A 163 -10.69 13.78 -9.17
C LYS A 163 -11.34 14.48 -10.36
N LEU A 164 -11.65 15.75 -10.24
CA LEU A 164 -12.19 16.54 -11.36
C LEU A 164 -11.26 16.52 -12.56
N GLY A 165 -9.98 16.80 -12.37
CA GLY A 165 -8.96 16.79 -13.41
C GLY A 165 -7.61 17.28 -12.89
N VAL A 166 -6.61 17.15 -13.74
CA VAL A 166 -5.25 17.66 -13.44
C VAL A 166 -5.31 19.18 -13.28
N ARG A 167 -4.74 19.70 -12.20
CA ARG A 167 -4.68 21.14 -11.88
C ARG A 167 -6.05 21.84 -11.70
N GLN A 168 -7.16 21.10 -11.56
CA GLN A 168 -8.49 21.70 -11.35
C GLN A 168 -8.84 21.93 -9.89
N VAL A 169 -8.32 21.11 -8.97
CA VAL A 169 -8.55 21.27 -7.53
C VAL A 169 -7.23 21.36 -6.81
N ILE A 170 -6.92 22.54 -6.31
CA ILE A 170 -5.73 22.83 -5.53
C ILE A 170 -6.13 22.92 -4.06
N LEU A 171 -5.63 21.98 -3.26
CA LEU A 171 -5.84 21.94 -1.82
C LEU A 171 -4.75 22.72 -1.13
N THR A 172 -5.11 23.50 -0.11
CA THR A 172 -4.14 24.22 0.71
C THR A 172 -4.47 24.11 2.18
N ASP A 173 -3.43 24.13 2.99
CA ASP A 173 -3.55 24.12 4.45
C ASP A 173 -2.23 24.61 5.06
N ILE A 174 -2.29 25.00 6.34
CA ILE A 174 -1.14 25.41 7.13
C ILE A 174 -0.87 24.39 8.21
N THR A 175 0.39 23.97 8.31
CA THR A 175 0.84 23.15 9.42
C THR A 175 1.98 23.82 10.16
N TYR A 176 2.28 23.35 11.37
CA TYR A 176 3.42 23.82 12.14
C TYR A 176 4.32 22.66 12.56
N VAL A 177 5.59 22.95 12.70
CA VAL A 177 6.63 22.07 13.21
C VAL A 177 7.47 22.84 14.23
N HIS A 178 8.15 22.13 15.13
CA HIS A 178 9.03 22.75 16.10
C HIS A 178 10.47 22.33 15.84
N TYR A 179 11.39 23.28 15.87
CA TYR A 179 12.81 23.06 15.66
C TYR A 179 13.67 23.63 16.80
N GLY A 180 14.88 23.12 16.90
CA GLY A 180 15.84 23.53 17.92
C GLY A 180 15.48 23.07 19.34
N TYR A 181 16.42 23.22 20.24
CA TYR A 181 16.25 22.86 21.65
C TYR A 181 15.11 23.64 22.32
N SER A 182 14.91 24.91 21.94
CA SER A 182 13.85 25.78 22.43
C SER A 182 12.47 25.46 21.85
N ARG A 183 12.36 24.45 20.99
CA ARG A 183 11.12 24.08 20.29
C ARG A 183 10.45 25.27 19.59
N THR A 184 11.24 26.08 18.92
CA THR A 184 10.76 27.25 18.18
C THR A 184 9.78 26.83 17.10
N PRO A 185 8.59 27.45 16.99
CA PRO A 185 7.62 27.08 15.97
C PRO A 185 8.06 27.61 14.59
N ALA A 186 7.87 26.79 13.57
CA ALA A 186 7.90 27.16 12.16
C ALA A 186 6.60 26.72 11.52
N TYR A 187 6.03 27.59 10.69
CA TYR A 187 4.76 27.39 10.01
C TYR A 187 5.00 27.14 8.53
N MET A 188 4.33 26.16 7.98
CA MET A 188 4.41 25.78 6.59
C MET A 188 3.02 25.87 5.95
N CYS A 189 2.88 26.64 4.88
CA CYS A 189 1.75 26.56 3.97
C CYS A 189 2.17 25.78 2.73
N ALA A 190 1.27 24.92 2.22
CA ALA A 190 1.49 24.18 0.99
C ALA A 190 0.24 24.14 0.12
N PHE A 191 0.46 24.13 -1.20
CA PHE A 191 -0.55 23.99 -2.24
C PHE A 191 -0.33 22.68 -2.98
N LYS A 192 -1.35 21.82 -3.01
CA LYS A 192 -1.30 20.46 -3.51
C LYS A 192 -2.36 20.25 -4.58
N ASP A 193 -1.97 19.72 -5.73
CA ASP A 193 -2.95 19.20 -6.70
C ASP A 193 -3.63 17.95 -6.14
N ALA A 194 -4.93 18.01 -6.02
CA ALA A 194 -5.71 16.90 -5.50
C ALA A 194 -5.68 15.67 -6.42
N TYR A 195 -5.55 15.86 -7.72
CA TYR A 195 -5.56 14.80 -8.72
C TYR A 195 -4.23 14.04 -8.77
N THR A 196 -3.12 14.75 -8.95
CA THR A 196 -1.77 14.16 -9.07
C THR A 196 -1.10 13.94 -7.72
N THR A 197 -1.61 14.54 -6.67
CA THR A 197 -1.03 14.60 -5.32
C THR A 197 0.29 15.36 -5.23
N GLU A 198 0.70 16.07 -6.27
CA GLU A 198 1.91 16.88 -6.35
C GLU A 198 1.79 18.14 -5.47
N ILE A 199 2.86 18.51 -4.80
CA ILE A 199 2.96 19.79 -4.09
C ILE A 199 3.49 20.81 -5.09
N LEU A 200 2.65 21.78 -5.46
CA LEU A 200 2.94 22.76 -6.48
C LEU A 200 3.64 24.00 -5.93
N GLY A 201 3.32 24.35 -4.70
CA GLY A 201 3.91 25.49 -4.04
C GLY A 201 3.93 25.32 -2.54
N HIS A 202 4.91 25.91 -1.89
CA HIS A 202 5.01 25.92 -0.44
C HIS A 202 5.88 27.07 0.05
N TYR A 203 5.72 27.39 1.32
CA TYR A 203 6.60 28.33 1.99
C TYR A 203 6.66 28.03 3.50
N VAL A 204 7.84 28.25 4.10
CA VAL A 204 8.05 28.07 5.54
C VAL A 204 8.42 29.41 6.18
N SER A 205 7.72 29.80 7.24
CA SER A 205 7.90 31.07 7.95
C SER A 205 7.95 30.87 9.45
N SER A 206 8.57 31.80 10.17
CA SER A 206 8.48 31.90 11.62
C SER A 206 7.15 32.50 12.11
N ARG A 207 6.33 33.05 11.20
CA ARG A 207 5.03 33.67 11.51
C ARG A 207 3.91 32.99 10.72
N MET A 208 2.76 32.84 11.36
CA MET A 208 1.53 32.33 10.77
C MET A 208 0.60 33.49 10.40
N ASP A 209 0.98 34.22 9.39
CA ASP A 209 0.23 35.37 8.88
C ASP A 209 -0.22 35.17 7.43
N VAL A 210 -0.95 36.12 6.88
CA VAL A 210 -1.41 36.08 5.48
C VAL A 210 -0.25 36.01 4.50
N SER A 211 0.90 36.64 4.82
CA SER A 211 2.08 36.65 3.94
C SER A 211 2.65 35.24 3.72
N LEU A 212 2.49 34.34 4.69
CA LEU A 212 2.86 32.91 4.55
C LEU A 212 2.10 32.24 3.41
N VAL A 213 0.77 32.44 3.38
CA VAL A 213 -0.10 31.86 2.34
C VAL A 213 0.16 32.48 0.99
N GLN A 214 0.32 33.81 0.93
CA GLN A 214 0.61 34.53 -0.31
C GLN A 214 1.96 34.12 -0.93
N LYS A 215 3.01 33.96 -0.12
CA LYS A 215 4.32 33.48 -0.60
C LYS A 215 4.26 32.04 -1.11
N ALA A 216 3.54 31.19 -0.43
CA ALA A 216 3.34 29.80 -0.89
C ALA A 216 2.52 29.74 -2.19
N PHE A 217 1.49 30.59 -2.33
CA PHE A 217 0.71 30.71 -3.56
C PHE A 217 1.55 31.28 -4.71
N ASN A 218 2.27 32.35 -4.48
CA ASN A 218 3.15 32.93 -5.50
C ASN A 218 4.22 31.94 -5.97
N ASN A 219 4.81 31.19 -5.04
CA ASN A 219 5.74 30.11 -5.39
C ASN A 219 5.08 29.06 -6.31
N MET A 220 3.81 28.71 -6.09
CA MET A 220 3.06 27.84 -6.99
C MET A 220 2.86 28.47 -8.37
N ILE A 221 2.44 29.75 -8.43
CA ILE A 221 2.17 30.43 -9.69
C ILE A 221 3.48 30.65 -10.49
N GLU A 222 4.56 31.06 -9.84
CA GLU A 222 5.86 31.22 -10.48
C GLU A 222 6.36 29.97 -11.20
N ASN A 223 6.08 28.80 -10.64
CA ASN A 223 6.59 27.54 -11.17
C ASN A 223 5.61 26.78 -12.08
N HIS A 224 4.28 27.01 -11.93
CA HIS A 224 3.27 26.15 -12.55
C HIS A 224 2.13 26.91 -13.27
N LYS A 225 2.25 28.23 -13.48
CA LYS A 225 1.18 29.05 -14.06
C LYS A 225 0.64 28.49 -15.38
N ASP A 226 1.51 28.03 -16.25
CA ASP A 226 1.14 27.53 -17.58
C ASP A 226 0.53 26.13 -17.57
N GLU A 227 0.56 25.44 -16.44
CA GLU A 227 0.00 24.11 -16.27
C GLU A 227 -1.49 24.13 -15.89
N PHE A 228 -2.02 25.29 -15.47
CA PHE A 228 -3.42 25.42 -15.13
C PHE A 228 -4.31 25.50 -16.37
N PRO A 229 -5.46 24.80 -16.41
CA PRO A 229 -6.35 24.79 -17.56
C PRO A 229 -6.99 26.17 -17.75
N LYS A 230 -6.88 26.74 -18.95
CA LYS A 230 -7.42 28.07 -19.27
C LYS A 230 -8.92 28.10 -19.51
N ASN A 231 -9.53 26.95 -19.86
CA ASN A 231 -10.93 26.85 -20.23
C ASN A 231 -11.79 26.08 -19.21
N LEU A 232 -11.25 25.82 -18.02
CA LEU A 232 -11.93 25.10 -16.96
C LEU A 232 -11.77 25.85 -15.64
N GLU A 233 -12.76 25.70 -14.77
CA GLU A 233 -12.69 26.26 -13.42
C GLU A 233 -11.58 25.60 -12.59
N VAL A 234 -10.78 26.42 -11.93
CA VAL A 234 -9.72 25.98 -11.00
C VAL A 234 -10.11 26.37 -9.58
N TYR A 235 -10.28 25.39 -8.74
CA TYR A 235 -10.69 25.60 -7.35
C TYR A 235 -9.48 25.61 -6.42
N CYS A 236 -9.37 26.66 -5.60
CA CYS A 236 -8.47 26.68 -4.44
C CYS A 236 -9.28 26.36 -3.19
N HIS A 237 -9.08 25.18 -2.64
CA HIS A 237 -9.84 24.65 -1.50
C HIS A 237 -8.99 24.67 -0.22
N SER A 238 -9.52 25.32 0.82
CA SER A 238 -8.87 25.45 2.12
C SER A 238 -9.83 25.14 3.29
N ASP A 239 -9.34 25.16 4.49
CA ASP A 239 -10.15 25.33 5.69
C ASP A 239 -10.65 26.79 5.82
N GLN A 240 -11.37 27.09 6.91
CA GLN A 240 -11.89 28.43 7.22
C GLN A 240 -10.92 29.27 8.06
N GLY A 241 -9.61 29.02 7.94
CA GLY A 241 -8.60 29.79 8.63
C GLY A 241 -8.62 31.29 8.26
N SER A 242 -8.31 32.17 9.22
CA SER A 242 -8.35 33.64 9.03
C SER A 242 -7.44 34.12 7.88
N GLN A 243 -6.34 33.42 7.62
CA GLN A 243 -5.42 33.68 6.52
C GLN A 243 -6.11 33.56 5.16
N TYR A 244 -6.94 32.53 4.99
CA TYR A 244 -7.69 32.26 3.76
C TYR A 244 -8.93 33.15 3.61
N LEU A 245 -9.45 33.70 4.71
CA LEU A 245 -10.56 34.64 4.71
C LEU A 245 -10.15 36.08 4.39
N SER A 246 -8.83 36.38 4.42
CA SER A 246 -8.30 37.72 4.21
C SER A 246 -8.65 38.28 2.83
N THR A 247 -8.94 39.57 2.75
CA THR A 247 -9.23 40.28 1.50
C THR A 247 -8.08 40.18 0.51
N SER A 248 -6.83 40.29 1.00
CA SER A 248 -5.65 40.23 0.16
C SER A 248 -5.44 38.85 -0.47
N PHE A 249 -5.77 37.73 0.24
CA PHE A 249 -5.70 36.42 -0.37
C PHE A 249 -6.83 36.19 -1.39
N LYS A 250 -8.04 36.67 -1.09
CA LYS A 250 -9.18 36.62 -2.05
C LYS A 250 -8.85 37.39 -3.34
N GLN A 251 -8.26 38.55 -3.21
CA GLN A 251 -7.80 39.36 -4.36
C GLN A 251 -6.75 38.58 -5.18
N LEU A 252 -5.77 37.98 -4.52
CA LEU A 252 -4.70 37.21 -5.16
C LEU A 252 -5.27 36.00 -5.94
N LEU A 253 -6.29 35.31 -5.41
CA LEU A 253 -7.00 34.24 -6.12
C LEU A 253 -7.71 34.76 -7.36
N ASN A 254 -8.43 35.89 -7.24
CA ASN A 254 -9.17 36.46 -8.36
C ASN A 254 -8.22 36.96 -9.47
N GLU A 255 -7.07 37.56 -9.13
CA GLU A 255 -6.06 38.01 -10.10
C GLU A 255 -5.43 36.85 -10.89
N ASN A 256 -5.56 35.63 -10.41
CA ASN A 256 -5.03 34.41 -11.04
C ASN A 256 -6.12 33.43 -11.50
N ASP A 257 -7.38 33.87 -11.58
CA ASP A 257 -8.55 33.08 -12.05
C ASP A 257 -8.86 31.84 -11.21
N PHE A 258 -8.56 31.86 -9.90
CA PHE A 258 -8.92 30.79 -8.98
C PHE A 258 -10.24 31.04 -8.26
N ILE A 259 -11.08 30.02 -8.20
CA ILE A 259 -12.33 30.04 -7.44
C ILE A 259 -12.08 29.53 -6.03
N GLN A 260 -12.38 30.36 -5.03
CA GLN A 260 -12.22 29.96 -3.64
C GLN A 260 -13.31 28.98 -3.21
N SER A 261 -12.91 27.86 -2.64
CA SER A 261 -13.78 26.84 -2.01
C SER A 261 -13.29 26.58 -0.58
N MET A 262 -14.21 26.36 0.36
CA MET A 262 -13.82 26.15 1.75
C MET A 262 -14.47 24.90 2.32
N SER A 263 -13.73 24.20 3.17
CA SER A 263 -14.22 23.06 3.94
C SER A 263 -15.38 23.46 4.84
N ARG A 264 -16.33 22.57 5.03
CA ARG A 264 -17.38 22.76 6.03
C ARG A 264 -16.77 22.77 7.43
N ARG A 265 -17.33 23.60 8.31
CA ARG A 265 -16.83 23.74 9.67
C ARG A 265 -16.81 22.39 10.41
N GLY A 266 -15.70 22.12 11.07
CA GLY A 266 -15.51 20.87 11.82
C GLY A 266 -15.41 19.59 10.97
N ASN A 267 -15.34 19.72 9.65
CA ASN A 267 -15.29 18.57 8.75
C ASN A 267 -13.91 18.42 8.11
N SER A 268 -12.98 17.84 8.86
CA SER A 268 -11.60 17.59 8.42
C SER A 268 -11.50 16.71 7.17
N GLN A 269 -12.54 15.90 6.91
CA GLN A 269 -12.56 15.06 5.72
C GLN A 269 -12.64 15.86 4.39
N ASP A 270 -13.08 17.11 4.45
CA ASP A 270 -13.16 17.95 3.26
C ASP A 270 -11.78 18.37 2.75
N ASN A 271 -10.73 18.32 3.60
CA ASN A 271 -9.33 18.55 3.24
C ASN A 271 -8.40 17.35 3.58
N ALA A 272 -8.96 16.15 3.67
CA ALA A 272 -8.24 14.94 4.06
C ALA A 272 -6.94 14.64 3.26
N PRO A 273 -6.81 14.95 1.94
CA PRO A 273 -5.55 14.73 1.24
C PRO A 273 -4.41 15.62 1.72
N MET A 274 -4.69 16.86 2.19
CA MET A 274 -3.67 17.73 2.81
C MET A 274 -3.29 17.25 4.20
N GLU A 275 -4.28 16.91 5.03
CA GLU A 275 -4.03 16.34 6.36
C GLU A 275 -3.17 15.07 6.27
N SER A 276 -3.47 14.19 5.32
CA SER A 276 -2.69 12.98 5.07
C SER A 276 -1.25 13.27 4.65
N PHE A 277 -1.03 14.30 3.84
CA PHE A 277 0.32 14.74 3.43
C PHE A 277 1.11 15.27 4.63
N PHE A 278 0.55 16.20 5.40
CA PHE A 278 1.22 16.78 6.56
C PHE A 278 1.46 15.74 7.67
N GLY A 279 0.51 14.86 7.93
CA GLY A 279 0.67 13.78 8.88
C GLY A 279 1.84 12.86 8.52
N ARG A 280 1.98 12.54 7.23
CA ARG A 280 3.10 11.74 6.72
C ARG A 280 4.42 12.48 6.79
N MET A 281 4.46 13.73 6.34
CA MET A 281 5.65 14.57 6.42
C MET A 281 6.16 14.66 7.85
N LYS A 282 5.29 15.02 8.79
CA LYS A 282 5.65 15.07 10.21
C LYS A 282 6.20 13.74 10.72
N THR A 283 5.56 12.63 10.38
CA THR A 283 6.02 11.30 10.80
C THR A 283 7.43 10.97 10.28
N GLU A 284 7.74 11.38 9.05
CA GLU A 284 8.98 11.00 8.38
C GLU A 284 10.16 11.93 8.73
N VAL A 285 9.91 13.23 8.99
CA VAL A 285 11.00 14.21 9.16
C VAL A 285 10.97 15.03 10.45
N ILE A 286 9.98 14.84 11.34
CA ILE A 286 9.85 15.66 12.55
C ILE A 286 11.07 15.59 13.46
N ASP A 287 11.67 14.41 13.63
CA ASP A 287 12.85 14.20 14.47
C ASP A 287 14.10 14.87 13.88
N ILE A 288 14.17 15.00 12.55
CA ILE A 288 15.24 15.69 11.85
C ILE A 288 15.03 17.22 11.98
N ILE A 289 13.80 17.69 11.77
CA ILE A 289 13.42 19.10 11.94
C ILE A 289 13.72 19.56 13.37
N ALA A 290 13.43 18.77 14.38
CA ALA A 290 13.68 19.11 15.77
C ALA A 290 15.17 19.38 16.08
N ARG A 291 16.08 18.83 15.30
CA ARG A 291 17.53 19.02 15.42
C ARG A 291 18.09 20.20 14.62
N CYS A 292 17.28 20.84 13.77
CA CYS A 292 17.71 22.00 13.01
C CYS A 292 18.02 23.17 13.95
N GLY A 293 19.12 23.88 13.72
CA GLY A 293 19.52 25.01 14.55
C GLY A 293 18.80 26.31 14.17
N ASP A 294 18.31 26.43 12.95
CA ASP A 294 17.72 27.64 12.38
C ASP A 294 16.62 27.33 11.35
N ILE A 295 15.81 28.34 11.05
CA ILE A 295 14.68 28.20 10.12
C ILE A 295 15.13 28.02 8.66
N ALA A 296 16.33 28.47 8.29
CA ALA A 296 16.84 28.29 6.93
C ALA A 296 17.17 26.82 6.69
N THR A 297 17.71 26.15 7.70
CA THR A 297 17.94 24.71 7.66
C THR A 297 16.62 23.93 7.61
N VAL A 298 15.59 24.36 8.36
CA VAL A 298 14.24 23.78 8.28
C VAL A 298 13.67 23.92 6.86
N ARG A 299 13.80 25.09 6.23
CA ARG A 299 13.36 25.32 4.84
C ARG A 299 14.01 24.34 3.89
N ARG A 300 15.34 24.28 3.87
CA ARG A 300 16.09 23.35 2.99
C ARG A 300 15.70 21.90 3.17
N LEU A 301 15.42 21.47 4.41
CA LEU A 301 14.98 20.12 4.70
C LEU A 301 13.57 19.86 4.15
N ILE A 302 12.65 20.81 4.32
CA ILE A 302 11.29 20.72 3.78
C ILE A 302 11.31 20.77 2.24
N ASP A 303 12.14 21.62 1.63
CA ASP A 303 12.32 21.67 0.18
C ASP A 303 12.80 20.32 -0.36
N GLY A 304 13.80 19.72 0.29
CA GLY A 304 14.29 18.38 -0.05
C GLY A 304 13.22 17.29 0.11
N TYR A 305 12.40 17.39 1.17
CA TYR A 305 11.29 16.46 1.38
C TYR A 305 10.21 16.57 0.31
N ILE A 306 9.86 17.80 -0.09
CA ILE A 306 8.87 18.02 -1.14
C ILE A 306 9.40 17.54 -2.50
N ASN A 307 10.65 17.82 -2.80
CA ASN A 307 11.28 17.29 -4.01
C ASN A 307 11.25 15.77 -4.05
N MET A 308 11.61 15.10 -2.95
CA MET A 308 11.48 13.63 -2.82
C MET A 308 10.02 13.18 -2.95
N HIS A 309 9.07 13.91 -2.34
CA HIS A 309 7.65 13.58 -2.45
C HIS A 309 7.16 13.65 -3.89
N ASN A 310 7.48 14.70 -4.60
CA ASN A 310 7.04 14.91 -5.98
C ASN A 310 7.69 13.95 -6.96
N ASN A 311 8.99 13.66 -6.81
CA ASN A 311 9.76 12.96 -7.82
C ASN A 311 10.09 11.51 -7.50
N GLU A 312 10.07 11.10 -6.22
CA GLU A 312 10.53 9.77 -5.80
C GLU A 312 9.51 9.00 -4.97
N ARG A 313 8.38 9.61 -4.59
CA ARG A 313 7.33 8.92 -3.85
C ARG A 313 6.38 8.18 -4.79
N TYR A 314 6.76 7.01 -5.20
CA TYR A 314 5.95 6.15 -6.08
C TYR A 314 4.72 5.61 -5.35
N GLN A 315 3.53 5.83 -5.92
CA GLN A 315 2.25 5.54 -5.28
C GLN A 315 1.40 4.57 -6.11
N ASP A 316 0.73 3.62 -5.45
CA ASP A 316 -0.14 2.64 -6.12
C ASP A 316 -1.32 3.31 -6.85
N ASN A 317 -1.91 4.35 -6.23
CA ASN A 317 -3.03 5.10 -6.77
C ASN A 317 -2.65 6.05 -7.90
N LEU A 318 -1.36 6.26 -8.14
CA LEU A 318 -0.80 7.05 -9.24
C LEU A 318 -0.13 6.16 -10.28
N ALA A 319 -0.66 4.99 -10.52
CA ALA A 319 -0.09 4.07 -11.50
C ALA A 319 1.37 3.66 -11.20
N ALA A 320 1.75 3.53 -9.93
CA ALA A 320 3.11 3.28 -9.48
C ALA A 320 4.13 4.37 -9.84
N LEU A 321 3.66 5.53 -10.22
CA LEU A 321 4.46 6.70 -10.55
C LEU A 321 4.60 7.63 -9.34
N SER A 322 5.56 8.52 -9.39
CA SER A 322 5.62 9.68 -8.53
C SER A 322 4.56 10.72 -8.94
N PRO A 323 4.22 11.70 -8.10
CA PRO A 323 3.29 12.76 -8.47
C PRO A 323 3.63 13.49 -9.76
N SER A 324 4.91 13.90 -9.94
CA SER A 324 5.36 14.59 -11.15
C SER A 324 5.38 13.69 -12.40
N GLU A 325 5.78 12.40 -12.25
CA GLU A 325 5.69 11.44 -13.35
C GLU A 325 4.22 11.18 -13.73
N PHE A 326 3.33 11.13 -12.75
CA PHE A 326 1.90 10.93 -13.01
C PHE A 326 1.27 12.15 -13.71
N TYR A 327 1.67 13.37 -13.32
CA TYR A 327 1.31 14.57 -14.06
C TYR A 327 1.75 14.49 -15.52
N THR A 328 3.03 14.20 -15.78
CA THR A 328 3.58 14.07 -17.13
C THR A 328 2.83 13.00 -17.94
N TYR A 329 2.58 11.85 -17.33
CA TYR A 329 1.79 10.78 -17.97
C TYR A 329 0.37 11.25 -18.34
N LYS A 330 -0.30 11.99 -17.46
CA LYS A 330 -1.66 12.49 -17.73
C LYS A 330 -1.72 13.55 -18.83
N VAL A 331 -0.70 14.37 -18.94
CA VAL A 331 -0.60 15.42 -19.97
C VAL A 331 -0.15 14.85 -21.31
N THR A 332 0.84 13.96 -21.33
CA THR A 332 1.44 13.47 -22.57
C THR A 332 0.79 12.18 -23.08
N GLY A 333 0.09 11.44 -22.22
CA GLY A 333 -0.40 10.09 -22.53
C GLY A 333 0.70 9.02 -22.59
N GLN A 334 1.97 9.40 -22.36
CA GLN A 334 3.11 8.48 -22.41
C GLN A 334 3.42 7.95 -21.02
N TYR A 335 3.29 6.64 -20.84
CA TYR A 335 3.59 6.03 -19.55
C TYR A 335 5.12 5.90 -19.37
N PRO A 336 5.72 6.51 -18.33
CA PRO A 336 7.18 6.59 -18.21
C PRO A 336 7.91 5.26 -18.12
N LEU A 337 7.19 4.19 -17.73
CA LEU A 337 7.79 2.86 -17.54
C LEU A 337 7.66 1.95 -18.77
N ASP A 338 7.04 2.39 -19.84
CA ASP A 338 6.92 1.60 -21.09
C ASP A 338 8.28 1.17 -21.64
N SER A 339 9.30 2.02 -21.49
CA SER A 339 10.67 1.71 -21.93
C SER A 339 11.32 0.52 -21.22
N TYR A 340 10.87 0.18 -20.02
CA TYR A 340 11.40 -0.96 -19.26
C TYR A 340 10.99 -2.31 -19.84
N TYR A 341 9.89 -2.37 -20.60
CA TYR A 341 9.30 -3.62 -21.11
C TYR A 341 9.24 -3.70 -22.61
N GLY A 342 9.62 -2.65 -23.31
CA GLY A 342 9.54 -2.58 -24.75
C GLY A 342 8.11 -2.60 -25.31
N VAL A 343 7.11 -2.40 -24.45
CA VAL A 343 5.68 -2.41 -24.80
C VAL A 343 5.06 -1.12 -24.37
N LYS A 344 4.31 -0.49 -25.27
CA LYS A 344 3.57 0.73 -24.96
C LYS A 344 2.32 0.40 -24.14
N ALA A 345 2.04 1.17 -23.09
CA ALA A 345 0.82 1.02 -22.30
C ALA A 345 -0.46 1.12 -23.14
N SER A 346 -0.38 1.79 -24.31
CA SER A 346 -1.49 1.87 -25.28
C SER A 346 -1.81 0.54 -25.98
N GLU A 347 -0.89 -0.43 -25.96
CA GLU A 347 -1.06 -1.76 -26.56
C GLU A 347 -1.67 -2.76 -25.57
N LEU A 348 -1.73 -2.37 -24.30
CA LEU A 348 -2.30 -3.14 -23.22
C LEU A 348 -3.67 -2.56 -22.85
N MET A 349 -4.45 -3.28 -22.03
CA MET A 349 -5.70 -2.74 -21.52
C MET A 349 -5.48 -1.38 -20.87
N PRO A 350 -6.24 -0.34 -21.20
CA PRO A 350 -6.07 1.00 -20.62
C PRO A 350 -6.04 0.93 -19.10
N LEU A 351 -4.94 1.40 -18.52
CA LEU A 351 -4.71 1.38 -17.07
C LEU A 351 -5.87 1.97 -16.28
N GLU A 352 -6.53 2.99 -16.84
CA GLU A 352 -7.71 3.62 -16.24
C GLU A 352 -8.89 2.65 -16.12
N LYS A 353 -9.11 1.79 -17.12
CA LYS A 353 -10.15 0.74 -17.04
C LYS A 353 -9.82 -0.26 -15.94
N ILE A 354 -8.55 -0.67 -15.82
CA ILE A 354 -8.13 -1.61 -14.76
C ILE A 354 -8.29 -0.97 -13.37
N ILE A 355 -7.87 0.29 -13.21
CA ILE A 355 -8.01 1.00 -11.94
C ILE A 355 -9.49 1.21 -11.61
N LYS A 356 -10.30 1.63 -12.58
CA LYS A 356 -11.74 1.83 -12.42
C LYS A 356 -12.42 0.53 -12.02
N ALA A 357 -12.20 -0.55 -12.76
CA ALA A 357 -12.73 -1.88 -12.46
C ALA A 357 -12.33 -2.35 -11.05
N LYS A 358 -11.07 -2.14 -10.63
CA LYS A 358 -10.61 -2.49 -9.28
C LYS A 358 -11.31 -1.69 -8.20
N LEU A 359 -11.53 -0.40 -8.41
CA LEU A 359 -12.26 0.45 -7.46
C LEU A 359 -13.73 0.03 -7.35
N GLU A 360 -14.39 -0.20 -8.47
CA GLU A 360 -15.79 -0.67 -8.52
C GLU A 360 -15.94 -2.03 -7.81
N MET A 361 -15.01 -2.96 -8.07
CA MET A 361 -14.97 -4.23 -7.36
C MET A 361 -14.79 -4.08 -5.85
N GLN A 362 -13.95 -3.14 -5.41
CA GLN A 362 -13.76 -2.88 -3.98
C GLN A 362 -15.01 -2.29 -3.34
N GLU A 363 -15.71 -1.40 -4.03
CA GLU A 363 -16.98 -0.83 -3.56
C GLU A 363 -18.06 -1.91 -3.48
N LYS A 364 -18.23 -2.70 -4.51
CA LYS A 364 -19.17 -3.83 -4.55
C LYS A 364 -18.89 -4.86 -3.43
N LYS A 365 -17.61 -5.14 -3.17
CA LYS A 365 -17.19 -5.98 -2.03
C LYS A 365 -17.54 -5.35 -0.68
N LYS A 366 -17.46 -4.03 -0.56
CA LYS A 366 -17.84 -3.30 0.66
C LYS A 366 -19.36 -3.33 0.89
N GLU A 367 -20.15 -3.19 -0.18
CA GLU A 367 -21.61 -3.30 -0.13
C GLU A 367 -22.06 -4.70 0.27
N LEU A 368 -21.52 -5.74 -0.36
CA LEU A 368 -21.82 -7.13 -0.03
C LEU A 368 -21.44 -7.49 1.43
N ARG A 369 -20.35 -6.89 1.97
CA ARG A 369 -20.01 -7.05 3.39
C ARG A 369 -21.04 -6.41 4.31
N LYS A 370 -21.58 -5.23 3.94
CA LYS A 370 -22.67 -4.57 4.70
C LYS A 370 -23.95 -5.40 4.65
N GLU A 371 -24.27 -5.96 3.47
CA GLU A 371 -25.45 -6.84 3.29
C GLU A 371 -25.31 -8.10 4.15
N ARG A 372 -24.16 -8.76 4.12
CA ARG A 372 -23.84 -9.91 5.00
C ARG A 372 -23.99 -9.56 6.49
N GLN A 373 -23.52 -8.37 6.89
CA GLN A 373 -23.65 -7.92 8.26
C GLN A 373 -25.12 -7.77 8.66
N LYS A 374 -25.96 -7.14 7.80
CA LYS A 374 -27.41 -7.04 8.03
C LYS A 374 -28.07 -8.39 8.17
N ILE A 375 -27.72 -9.36 7.29
CA ILE A 375 -28.23 -10.73 7.34
C ILE A 375 -27.87 -11.37 8.69
N ASN A 376 -26.61 -11.25 9.14
CA ASN A 376 -26.15 -11.79 10.42
C ASN A 376 -26.85 -11.13 11.62
N GLU A 377 -27.10 -9.83 11.57
CA GLU A 377 -27.83 -9.10 12.62
C GLU A 377 -29.29 -9.56 12.70
N GLN A 378 -29.95 -9.74 11.54
CA GLN A 378 -31.33 -10.26 11.47
C GLN A 378 -31.40 -11.70 12.01
N GLN A 379 -30.48 -12.56 11.59
CA GLN A 379 -30.38 -13.93 12.11
C GLN A 379 -30.15 -13.92 13.64
N SER A 380 -29.29 -13.04 14.14
CA SER A 380 -29.03 -12.91 15.58
C SER A 380 -30.24 -12.39 16.37
N ARG A 381 -31.07 -11.55 15.72
CA ARG A 381 -32.35 -11.09 16.33
C ARG A 381 -33.36 -12.22 16.38
N LEU A 382 -33.50 -13.00 15.29
CA LEU A 382 -34.39 -14.16 15.24
C LEU A 382 -33.99 -15.19 16.29
N LEU A 383 -32.70 -15.48 16.45
CA LEU A 383 -32.19 -16.40 17.49
C LEU A 383 -32.43 -15.90 18.91
N ARG A 384 -32.38 -14.57 19.15
CA ARG A 384 -32.74 -13.99 20.48
C ARG A 384 -34.22 -14.10 20.79
N ASN A 385 -35.08 -13.81 19.81
CA ASN A 385 -36.54 -13.96 19.96
C ASN A 385 -36.95 -15.43 20.11
N ALA A 386 -36.13 -16.38 19.60
CA ALA A 386 -36.38 -17.81 19.76
C ALA A 386 -36.28 -18.30 21.20
N GLY A 387 -35.49 -17.62 22.05
CA GLY A 387 -35.43 -17.91 23.49
C GLY A 387 -36.76 -17.70 24.22
N GLU A 388 -37.61 -16.82 23.68
CA GLU A 388 -38.92 -16.52 24.27
C GLU A 388 -40.10 -17.33 23.68
N ILE A 389 -39.89 -18.00 22.50
CA ILE A 389 -40.97 -18.67 21.76
C ILE A 389 -40.74 -20.21 21.64
N ILE A 390 -39.92 -20.77 22.51
CA ILE A 390 -39.38 -22.14 22.42
C ILE A 390 -40.42 -23.27 22.30
N MET A 391 -41.69 -23.04 22.33
CA MET A 391 -42.68 -24.15 22.32
C MET A 391 -43.69 -24.19 21.14
N ARG A 392 -43.77 -23.22 20.26
CA ARG A 392 -44.84 -23.24 19.23
C ARG A 392 -44.43 -23.28 17.76
N ASP A 393 -43.22 -22.86 17.35
CA ASP A 393 -42.93 -22.71 15.92
C ASP A 393 -41.50 -23.12 15.49
N MET A 394 -40.90 -24.11 16.10
CA MET A 394 -39.57 -24.66 15.73
C MET A 394 -39.46 -24.96 14.21
N LYS A 395 -40.50 -25.48 13.61
CA LYS A 395 -40.49 -25.85 12.17
C LYS A 395 -40.44 -24.61 11.24
N LYS A 396 -41.16 -23.55 11.61
CA LYS A 396 -41.17 -22.28 10.83
C LYS A 396 -39.83 -21.54 10.94
N MET A 397 -39.21 -21.59 12.10
CA MET A 397 -37.90 -21.02 12.36
C MET A 397 -36.75 -21.78 11.67
N GLU A 398 -36.83 -23.10 11.58
CA GLU A 398 -35.85 -23.85 10.79
C GLU A 398 -35.90 -23.50 9.29
N ASP A 399 -37.09 -23.28 8.74
CA ASP A 399 -37.25 -22.90 7.34
C ASP A 399 -36.78 -21.45 7.10
N GLU A 400 -37.01 -20.53 8.04
CA GLU A 400 -36.47 -19.15 7.96
C GLU A 400 -34.95 -19.15 8.11
N ASN A 401 -34.40 -19.92 9.03
CA ASN A 401 -32.96 -20.07 9.21
C ASN A 401 -32.30 -20.66 7.93
N ARG A 402 -32.95 -21.68 7.31
CA ARG A 402 -32.46 -22.19 6.00
C ARG A 402 -32.46 -21.14 4.90
N LYS A 403 -33.44 -20.23 4.86
CA LYS A 403 -33.43 -19.12 3.92
C LYS A 403 -32.26 -18.15 4.16
N TRP A 404 -31.98 -17.83 5.43
CA TRP A 404 -30.86 -16.98 5.82
C TRP A 404 -29.51 -17.61 5.49
N VAL A 405 -29.34 -18.90 5.76
CA VAL A 405 -28.12 -19.65 5.40
C VAL A 405 -27.90 -19.63 3.88
N LYS A 406 -28.95 -19.88 3.08
CA LYS A 406 -28.85 -19.80 1.62
C LYS A 406 -28.46 -18.39 1.13
N GLN A 407 -28.99 -17.34 1.76
CA GLN A 407 -28.64 -15.97 1.42
C GLN A 407 -27.18 -15.64 1.79
N GLN A 408 -26.70 -16.12 2.93
CA GLN A 408 -25.28 -15.99 3.30
C GLN A 408 -24.36 -16.70 2.31
N GLU A 409 -24.68 -17.95 1.94
CA GLU A 409 -23.92 -18.70 0.95
C GLU A 409 -23.87 -17.97 -0.40
N LEU A 410 -24.98 -17.36 -0.83
CA LEU A 410 -25.03 -16.58 -2.06
C LEU A 410 -24.09 -15.37 -2.00
N VAL A 411 -24.11 -14.62 -0.89
CA VAL A 411 -23.24 -13.45 -0.68
C VAL A 411 -21.76 -13.89 -0.59
N GLU A 412 -21.48 -15.00 0.09
CA GLU A 412 -20.12 -15.55 0.18
C GLU A 412 -19.57 -15.97 -1.19
N ASN A 413 -20.41 -16.63 -2.00
CA ASN A 413 -20.03 -17.00 -3.36
C ASN A 413 -19.76 -15.79 -4.25
N LYS A 414 -20.57 -14.72 -4.13
CA LYS A 414 -20.32 -13.46 -4.83
C LYS A 414 -19.01 -12.81 -4.37
N LEU A 415 -18.75 -12.78 -3.06
CA LEU A 415 -17.49 -12.25 -2.50
C LEU A 415 -16.28 -13.03 -2.98
N LYS A 416 -16.38 -14.36 -3.07
CA LYS A 416 -15.33 -15.23 -3.59
C LYS A 416 -15.02 -14.92 -5.05
N LYS A 417 -16.05 -14.86 -5.91
CA LYS A 417 -15.87 -14.49 -7.33
C LYS A 417 -15.22 -13.11 -7.50
N ILE A 418 -15.69 -12.09 -6.77
CA ILE A 418 -15.10 -10.75 -6.81
C ILE A 418 -13.64 -10.79 -6.33
N SER A 419 -13.31 -11.57 -5.32
CA SER A 419 -11.93 -11.72 -4.85
C SER A 419 -11.01 -12.35 -5.90
N GLU A 420 -11.50 -13.34 -6.64
CA GLU A 420 -10.77 -13.97 -7.74
C GLU A 420 -10.50 -12.98 -8.89
N ILE A 421 -11.50 -12.13 -9.22
CA ILE A 421 -11.35 -11.10 -10.25
C ILE A 421 -10.39 -10.00 -9.78
N ILE A 422 -10.47 -9.55 -8.52
CA ILE A 422 -9.51 -8.60 -7.96
C ILE A 422 -8.09 -9.17 -8.02
N GLU A 423 -7.92 -10.46 -7.81
CA GLU A 423 -6.59 -11.11 -7.94
C GLU A 423 -6.09 -11.09 -9.39
N LYS A 424 -6.96 -11.42 -10.36
CA LYS A 424 -6.63 -11.35 -11.80
C LYS A 424 -6.26 -9.92 -12.21
N ILE A 425 -7.06 -8.92 -11.83
CA ILE A 425 -6.77 -7.50 -12.07
C ILE A 425 -5.45 -7.09 -11.40
N SER A 426 -5.17 -7.58 -10.20
CA SER A 426 -3.90 -7.29 -9.50
C SER A 426 -2.69 -7.89 -10.22
N LYS A 427 -2.85 -9.07 -10.86
CA LYS A 427 -1.82 -9.67 -11.72
C LYS A 427 -1.60 -8.82 -12.98
N ALA A 428 -2.67 -8.36 -13.61
CA ALA A 428 -2.59 -7.45 -14.77
C ALA A 428 -1.92 -6.12 -14.41
N LEU A 429 -2.29 -5.52 -13.26
CA LEU A 429 -1.63 -4.31 -12.76
C LEU A 429 -0.15 -4.52 -12.47
N LYS A 430 0.23 -5.68 -11.92
CA LYS A 430 1.66 -6.02 -11.74
C LYS A 430 2.41 -6.04 -13.06
N PHE A 431 1.79 -6.55 -14.10
CA PHE A 431 2.36 -6.51 -15.43
C PHE A 431 2.62 -5.07 -15.89
N TYR A 432 1.61 -4.21 -15.83
CA TYR A 432 1.72 -2.79 -16.21
C TYR A 432 2.76 -2.01 -15.41
N TYR A 433 2.92 -2.36 -14.13
CA TYR A 433 3.89 -1.69 -13.25
C TYR A 433 5.22 -2.43 -13.16
N HIS A 434 5.41 -3.36 -14.09
CA HIS A 434 6.65 -4.11 -14.22
C HIS A 434 7.07 -4.92 -12.99
N GLU A 435 6.14 -5.31 -12.22
CA GLU A 435 6.31 -6.33 -11.20
C GLU A 435 6.19 -7.72 -11.83
N ALA A 436 6.88 -7.91 -12.96
CA ALA A 436 6.75 -9.08 -13.77
C ALA A 436 7.13 -10.34 -12.99
N THR A 437 6.17 -11.25 -12.88
CA THR A 437 6.45 -12.62 -12.49
C THR A 437 7.40 -13.28 -13.50
N ALA A 438 8.00 -14.42 -13.17
CA ALA A 438 8.84 -15.18 -14.11
C ALA A 438 8.10 -15.51 -15.41
N GLU A 439 6.78 -15.74 -15.34
CA GLU A 439 5.92 -15.99 -16.51
C GLU A 439 5.83 -14.79 -17.43
N VAL A 440 5.60 -13.60 -16.87
CA VAL A 440 5.54 -12.36 -17.64
C VAL A 440 6.90 -12.04 -18.28
N LYS A 441 8.01 -12.28 -17.57
CA LYS A 441 9.36 -12.15 -18.16
C LYS A 441 9.58 -13.11 -19.30
N LYS A 442 9.00 -14.31 -19.24
CA LYS A 442 9.06 -15.30 -20.34
C LYS A 442 8.23 -14.84 -21.53
N LEU A 443 7.03 -14.31 -21.30
CA LEU A 443 6.16 -13.75 -22.34
C LEU A 443 6.78 -12.52 -23.02
N LEU A 444 7.45 -11.64 -22.24
CA LEU A 444 8.15 -10.47 -22.78
C LEU A 444 9.32 -10.80 -23.70
N LYS A 445 9.92 -11.98 -23.53
CA LYS A 445 10.99 -12.47 -24.44
C LYS A 445 10.47 -13.00 -25.76
N ASP A 446 9.17 -13.30 -25.86
CA ASP A 446 8.53 -13.80 -27.08
C ASP A 446 7.30 -12.96 -27.42
N PRO A 447 7.46 -11.97 -28.32
CA PRO A 447 6.37 -11.06 -28.72
C PRO A 447 5.14 -11.76 -29.29
N LEU A 448 5.28 -12.98 -29.83
CA LEU A 448 4.17 -13.77 -30.38
C LEU A 448 3.23 -14.31 -29.29
N ASN A 449 3.71 -14.45 -28.06
CA ASN A 449 2.88 -14.88 -26.92
C ASN A 449 2.08 -13.76 -26.25
N TRP A 450 2.29 -12.51 -26.66
CA TRP A 450 1.62 -11.34 -26.13
C TRP A 450 0.12 -11.34 -26.39
N LYS A 451 -0.32 -11.75 -27.58
CA LYS A 451 -1.75 -11.88 -27.91
C LYS A 451 -2.46 -12.80 -26.94
N ASN A 452 -1.84 -13.91 -26.59
CA ASN A 452 -2.42 -14.89 -25.67
C ASN A 452 -2.50 -14.38 -24.23
N TYR A 453 -1.65 -13.43 -23.85
CA TYR A 453 -1.69 -12.84 -22.50
C TYR A 453 -2.72 -11.71 -22.37
N THR A 454 -2.97 -10.95 -23.43
CA THR A 454 -4.01 -9.92 -23.51
C THR A 454 -5.40 -10.50 -23.74
N GLU A 455 -5.50 -11.68 -24.36
CA GLU A 455 -6.74 -12.44 -24.57
C GLU A 455 -7.10 -13.34 -23.39
N LEU A 456 -6.24 -13.44 -22.36
CA LEU A 456 -6.57 -14.14 -21.14
C LEU A 456 -7.83 -13.54 -20.52
N ASP A 457 -8.68 -14.39 -20.00
CA ASP A 457 -10.04 -14.24 -19.45
C ASP A 457 -10.35 -13.01 -18.56
N TYR A 458 -9.43 -12.05 -18.41
CA TYR A 458 -9.66 -10.80 -17.66
C TYR A 458 -10.80 -9.98 -18.23
N TYR A 459 -10.91 -9.93 -19.55
CA TYR A 459 -11.97 -9.18 -20.23
C TYR A 459 -13.32 -9.88 -20.09
N LYS A 460 -13.34 -11.21 -20.28
CA LYS A 460 -14.55 -12.01 -20.13
C LYS A 460 -15.09 -11.97 -18.72
N ASP A 461 -14.21 -12.01 -17.71
CA ASP A 461 -14.61 -11.96 -16.30
C ASP A 461 -15.04 -10.54 -15.88
N LEU A 462 -14.52 -9.49 -16.51
CA LEU A 462 -14.96 -8.10 -16.30
C LEU A 462 -16.32 -7.83 -16.97
N ASP A 463 -16.53 -8.32 -18.19
CA ASP A 463 -17.79 -8.16 -18.92
C ASP A 463 -18.92 -9.01 -18.29
N ALA A 464 -18.62 -10.12 -17.63
CA ALA A 464 -19.60 -10.94 -16.89
C ALA A 464 -20.07 -10.30 -15.56
N LEU A 465 -19.47 -9.19 -15.14
CA LEU A 465 -19.81 -8.46 -13.92
C LEU A 465 -20.64 -7.20 -14.17
N TYR A 466 -20.75 -6.75 -15.41
CA TYR A 466 -21.67 -5.74 -15.91
C TYR A 466 -22.91 -6.41 -16.48
#